data_c490d0e595709747a2e392dae35fbcbb
#
_entry.id   c490d0e595709747a2e392dae35fbcbb
#
_cell.length_a   1.000
_cell.length_b   1.000
_cell.length_c   1.000
_cell.angle_alpha   90.00
_cell.angle_beta   90.00
_cell.angle_gamma   90.00
#
_symmetry.space_group_name_H-M   'P 1'
#
loop_
_entity.id
_entity.type
_entity.pdbx_description
1 polymer ?
#
loop_
_entity_poly.entity_id
_entity_poly.type
_entity_poly.pdbx_seq_one_letter_code
_entity_poly.pdbx_strand_id
1 'polypeptide(L)'
;MRIKITDLKKKFNERIAVDIPDFMINDGDMLGLVGNNGAGKTTFFRLMLDLIKADDGNVCMHLLCKDGRYEDVDVAKSEDWKIVTGAYIDEGFLIDFLTPEEYFRFIGKVNGLSEKETDDRVMAFEHFMNGEILGQKKLIRNFSAGNKQKIGIISAFINHPQLLILDEPFNFLDPTSQNILKHILEDYNTQSNATILISSHNLTHTVDISSRIALLERGVIIKDLYNSNHSADKELEDYFNLNG
;
A
#
# COMPACT_ATOMS: atom_id res chain seq x y z
N MET A 1 -12.17 5.39 5.88
CA MET A 1 -12.45 3.93 5.94
C MET A 1 -11.71 3.31 7.12
N ARG A 2 -12.41 2.69 8.06
CA ARG A 2 -11.81 2.03 9.23
C ARG A 2 -11.63 0.54 8.94
N ILE A 3 -10.51 -0.05 9.37
CA ILE A 3 -10.21 -1.46 9.15
C ILE A 3 -9.97 -2.14 10.49
N LYS A 4 -10.67 -3.25 10.73
CA LYS A 4 -10.52 -4.06 11.94
C LYS A 4 -9.94 -5.42 11.58
N ILE A 5 -8.86 -5.79 12.23
CA ILE A 5 -8.22 -7.08 12.17
C ILE A 5 -8.53 -7.83 13.47
N THR A 6 -8.98 -9.07 13.38
CA THR A 6 -9.36 -9.87 14.56
C THR A 6 -8.81 -11.28 14.41
N ASP A 7 -8.00 -11.71 15.38
CA ASP A 7 -7.39 -13.07 15.50
C ASP A 7 -6.72 -13.56 14.20
N LEU A 8 -6.16 -12.61 13.41
CA LEU A 8 -5.63 -12.88 12.07
C LEU A 8 -4.36 -13.72 12.15
N LYS A 9 -4.40 -14.93 11.60
CA LYS A 9 -3.26 -15.86 11.59
C LYS A 9 -2.95 -16.37 10.20
N LYS A 10 -1.64 -16.49 9.94
CA LYS A 10 -1.11 -17.17 8.75
C LYS A 10 0.14 -17.95 9.08
N LYS A 11 0.15 -19.22 8.67
CA LYS A 11 1.32 -20.10 8.76
C LYS A 11 1.73 -20.56 7.37
N PHE A 12 3.01 -20.71 7.16
CA PHE A 12 3.57 -21.42 6.02
C PHE A 12 4.37 -22.61 6.58
N ASN A 13 3.87 -23.81 6.37
CA ASN A 13 4.31 -25.01 7.06
C ASN A 13 4.21 -24.82 8.59
N GLU A 14 5.33 -24.95 9.31
CA GLU A 14 5.37 -24.76 10.77
C GLU A 14 5.72 -23.32 11.19
N ARG A 15 6.05 -22.43 10.23
CA ARG A 15 6.43 -21.04 10.52
C ARG A 15 5.20 -20.14 10.56
N ILE A 16 4.98 -19.47 11.68
CA ILE A 16 4.01 -18.38 11.80
C ILE A 16 4.57 -17.17 11.04
N ALA A 17 3.79 -16.69 10.07
CA ALA A 17 4.12 -15.51 9.28
C ALA A 17 3.36 -14.27 9.73
N VAL A 18 2.13 -14.46 10.25
CA VAL A 18 1.29 -13.41 10.86
C VAL A 18 0.51 -14.02 12.01
N ASP A 19 0.49 -13.33 13.15
CA ASP A 19 -0.31 -13.63 14.34
C ASP A 19 -0.70 -12.30 15.01
N ILE A 20 -1.82 -11.72 14.59
CA ILE A 20 -2.30 -10.41 15.05
C ILE A 20 -3.67 -10.62 15.70
N PRO A 21 -3.73 -10.66 17.05
CA PRO A 21 -4.98 -10.92 17.79
C PRO A 21 -6.03 -9.83 17.58
N ASP A 22 -5.61 -8.56 17.66
CA ASP A 22 -6.47 -7.40 17.45
C ASP A 22 -5.63 -6.23 16.95
N PHE A 23 -6.09 -5.57 15.87
CA PHE A 23 -5.48 -4.36 15.37
C PHE A 23 -6.51 -3.51 14.64
N MET A 24 -6.50 -2.21 14.90
CA MET A 24 -7.41 -1.26 14.30
C MET A 24 -6.64 -0.22 13.49
N ILE A 25 -7.04 0.00 12.25
CA ILE A 25 -6.55 1.10 11.40
C ILE A 25 -7.70 2.09 11.26
N ASN A 26 -7.45 3.35 11.59
CA ASN A 26 -8.49 4.36 11.57
C ASN A 26 -8.61 5.02 10.20
N ASP A 27 -9.72 5.68 10.00
CA ASP A 27 -9.99 6.49 8.83
C ASP A 27 -8.96 7.62 8.70
N GLY A 28 -8.35 7.75 7.53
CA GLY A 28 -7.33 8.76 7.26
C GLY A 28 -5.95 8.50 7.89
N ASP A 29 -5.72 7.36 8.57
CA ASP A 29 -4.39 7.00 9.06
C ASP A 29 -3.40 6.90 7.88
N MET A 30 -2.25 7.52 8.00
CA MET A 30 -1.06 7.20 7.23
C MET A 30 -0.18 6.28 8.07
N LEU A 31 -0.36 4.95 7.90
CA LEU A 31 0.26 3.93 8.72
C LEU A 31 1.54 3.40 8.07
N GLY A 32 2.67 3.59 8.72
CA GLY A 32 3.94 2.93 8.41
C GLY A 32 4.03 1.56 9.09
N LEU A 33 4.07 0.50 8.31
CA LEU A 33 4.33 -0.86 8.80
C LEU A 33 5.82 -1.16 8.68
N VAL A 34 6.54 -1.06 9.78
CA VAL A 34 8.00 -1.23 9.82
C VAL A 34 8.39 -2.57 10.42
N GLY A 35 9.55 -3.09 10.03
CA GLY A 35 10.07 -4.37 10.53
C GLY A 35 11.12 -4.95 9.61
N ASN A 36 11.97 -5.81 10.14
CA ASN A 36 13.04 -6.47 9.40
C ASN A 36 12.51 -7.33 8.23
N ASN A 37 13.40 -7.69 7.30
CA ASN A 37 13.06 -8.63 6.23
C ASN A 37 12.59 -9.95 6.82
N GLY A 38 11.44 -10.45 6.32
CA GLY A 38 10.81 -11.67 6.84
C GLY A 38 9.99 -11.48 8.12
N ALA A 39 9.74 -10.24 8.58
CA ALA A 39 8.89 -9.94 9.72
C ALA A 39 7.40 -10.27 9.49
N GLY A 40 6.96 -10.38 8.22
CA GLY A 40 5.58 -10.68 7.85
C GLY A 40 4.81 -9.54 7.16
N LYS A 41 5.45 -8.39 6.87
CA LYS A 41 4.81 -7.20 6.29
C LYS A 41 4.04 -7.49 4.99
N THR A 42 4.70 -8.04 4.00
CA THR A 42 4.06 -8.43 2.72
C THR A 42 2.96 -9.47 2.92
N THR A 43 3.16 -10.43 3.84
CA THR A 43 2.14 -11.43 4.17
C THR A 43 0.91 -10.78 4.77
N PHE A 44 1.08 -9.83 5.69
CA PHE A 44 -0.01 -9.07 6.29
C PHE A 44 -0.79 -8.28 5.22
N PHE A 45 -0.10 -7.56 4.33
CA PHE A 45 -0.78 -6.84 3.23
C PHE A 45 -1.51 -7.78 2.27
N ARG A 46 -0.94 -8.94 1.95
CA ARG A 46 -1.61 -9.95 1.11
C ARG A 46 -2.86 -10.54 1.78
N LEU A 47 -2.87 -10.69 3.10
CA LEU A 47 -4.07 -11.08 3.86
C LEU A 47 -5.14 -9.99 3.84
N MET A 48 -4.74 -8.72 4.03
CA MET A 48 -5.66 -7.58 3.96
C MET A 48 -6.32 -7.43 2.59
N LEU A 49 -5.65 -7.85 1.52
CA LEU A 49 -6.11 -7.80 0.14
C LEU A 49 -6.75 -9.13 -0.33
N ASP A 50 -6.98 -10.08 0.56
CA ASP A 50 -7.45 -11.45 0.23
C ASP A 50 -6.68 -12.13 -0.93
N LEU A 51 -5.40 -11.76 -1.12
CA LEU A 51 -4.51 -12.39 -2.10
C LEU A 51 -4.01 -13.76 -1.62
N ILE A 52 -4.04 -13.98 -0.32
CA ILE A 52 -3.82 -15.27 0.34
C ILE A 52 -4.85 -15.45 1.44
N LYS A 53 -5.27 -16.69 1.68
CA LYS A 53 -6.26 -16.99 2.72
C LYS A 53 -5.61 -17.01 4.10
N ALA A 54 -6.27 -16.37 5.07
CA ALA A 54 -5.97 -16.54 6.47
C ALA A 54 -6.22 -17.98 6.91
N ASP A 55 -5.45 -18.48 7.89
CA ASP A 55 -5.69 -19.77 8.51
C ASP A 55 -6.69 -19.63 9.67
N ASP A 56 -6.76 -18.43 10.29
CA ASP A 56 -7.73 -18.06 11.32
C ASP A 56 -7.94 -16.55 11.31
N GLY A 57 -9.05 -16.10 11.89
CA GLY A 57 -9.41 -14.69 12.00
C GLY A 57 -9.89 -14.06 10.71
N ASN A 58 -10.02 -12.75 10.73
CA ASN A 58 -10.54 -11.98 9.59
C ASN A 58 -10.04 -10.52 9.56
N VAL A 59 -10.23 -9.90 8.39
CA VAL A 59 -10.07 -8.47 8.15
C VAL A 59 -11.41 -7.90 7.72
N CYS A 60 -11.94 -6.96 8.47
CA CYS A 60 -13.19 -6.26 8.16
C CYS A 60 -12.92 -4.78 7.84
N MET A 61 -13.48 -4.30 6.75
CA MET A 61 -13.43 -2.91 6.32
C MET A 61 -14.80 -2.26 6.52
N HIS A 62 -14.83 -1.14 7.24
CA HIS A 62 -16.04 -0.34 7.41
C HIS A 62 -16.21 0.61 6.23
N LEU A 63 -17.07 0.26 5.30
CA LEU A 63 -17.25 0.92 4.01
C LEU A 63 -18.60 1.60 3.90
N LEU A 64 -18.63 2.71 3.14
CA LEU A 64 -19.88 3.25 2.60
C LEU A 64 -20.26 2.44 1.36
N CYS A 65 -21.30 1.63 1.48
CA CYS A 65 -21.82 0.80 0.40
C CYS A 65 -22.61 1.62 -0.63
N LYS A 66 -22.85 1.05 -1.81
CA LYS A 66 -23.56 1.72 -2.93
C LYS A 66 -24.99 2.18 -2.57
N ASP A 67 -25.62 1.56 -1.58
CA ASP A 67 -26.96 1.92 -1.09
C ASP A 67 -26.93 3.09 -0.07
N GLY A 68 -25.76 3.68 0.20
CA GLY A 68 -25.55 4.80 1.11
C GLY A 68 -25.45 4.42 2.59
N ARG A 69 -25.40 3.14 2.92
CA ARG A 69 -25.20 2.66 4.29
C ARG A 69 -23.74 2.29 4.53
N TYR A 70 -23.32 2.45 5.78
CA TYR A 70 -22.02 1.93 6.23
C TYR A 70 -22.19 0.48 6.67
N GLU A 71 -21.33 -0.40 6.18
CA GLU A 71 -21.33 -1.81 6.54
C GLU A 71 -19.90 -2.30 6.82
N ASP A 72 -19.81 -3.28 7.72
CA ASP A 72 -18.56 -4.01 7.97
C ASP A 72 -18.43 -5.15 6.95
N VAL A 73 -17.51 -4.99 6.03
CA VAL A 73 -17.26 -5.91 4.91
C VAL A 73 -16.05 -6.78 5.24
N ASP A 74 -16.25 -8.07 5.39
CA ASP A 74 -15.18 -9.07 5.52
C ASP A 74 -14.53 -9.27 4.13
N VAL A 75 -13.24 -8.99 4.03
CA VAL A 75 -12.50 -9.02 2.75
C VAL A 75 -12.50 -10.39 2.09
N ALA A 76 -12.62 -11.47 2.87
CA ALA A 76 -12.66 -12.83 2.35
C ALA A 76 -14.06 -13.26 1.87
N LYS A 77 -15.10 -12.45 2.13
CA LYS A 77 -16.51 -12.81 1.83
C LYS A 77 -17.19 -11.88 0.84
N SER A 78 -16.63 -10.69 0.59
CA SER A 78 -17.16 -9.70 -0.34
C SER A 78 -16.08 -9.12 -1.22
N GLU A 79 -16.45 -8.59 -2.37
CA GLU A 79 -15.58 -7.88 -3.29
C GLU A 79 -15.79 -6.35 -3.26
N ASP A 80 -16.74 -5.84 -2.46
CA ASP A 80 -17.11 -4.42 -2.44
C ASP A 80 -15.97 -3.50 -2.05
N TRP A 81 -15.04 -3.99 -1.21
CA TRP A 81 -13.85 -3.25 -0.81
C TRP A 81 -12.86 -3.00 -1.97
N LYS A 82 -12.87 -3.83 -3.03
CA LYS A 82 -11.92 -3.72 -4.15
C LYS A 82 -12.08 -2.40 -4.91
N ILE A 83 -13.30 -1.90 -5.05
CA ILE A 83 -13.59 -0.66 -5.78
C ILE A 83 -12.96 0.56 -5.12
N VAL A 84 -12.84 0.54 -3.80
CA VAL A 84 -12.31 1.66 -3.00
C VAL A 84 -10.87 1.44 -2.55
N THR A 85 -10.23 0.37 -3.01
CA THR A 85 -8.85 0.00 -2.65
C THR A 85 -7.94 0.06 -3.86
N GLY A 86 -6.78 0.68 -3.69
CA GLY A 86 -5.66 0.61 -4.61
C GLY A 86 -4.48 -0.05 -3.91
N ALA A 87 -3.76 -0.91 -4.62
CA ALA A 87 -2.62 -1.59 -4.02
C ALA A 87 -1.50 -1.86 -5.04
N TYR A 88 -0.27 -1.75 -4.58
CA TYR A 88 0.90 -2.25 -5.27
C TYR A 88 1.80 -3.01 -4.29
N ILE A 89 1.96 -4.30 -4.51
CA ILE A 89 2.72 -5.20 -3.64
C ILE A 89 4.10 -5.51 -4.23
N ASP A 90 4.14 -5.93 -5.47
CA ASP A 90 5.41 -6.22 -6.17
C ASP A 90 5.22 -6.22 -7.70
N GLU A 91 6.34 -6.27 -8.45
CA GLU A 91 6.31 -6.24 -9.91
C GLU A 91 5.60 -7.45 -10.55
N GLY A 92 5.43 -8.54 -9.83
CA GLY A 92 4.71 -9.74 -10.30
C GLY A 92 3.22 -9.48 -10.55
N PHE A 93 2.66 -8.38 -10.04
CA PHE A 93 1.29 -7.96 -10.32
C PHE A 93 1.17 -7.08 -11.57
N LEU A 94 2.28 -6.66 -12.18
CA LEU A 94 2.24 -5.92 -13.44
C LEU A 94 1.97 -6.87 -14.62
N ILE A 95 1.14 -6.43 -15.57
CA ILE A 95 0.96 -7.13 -16.84
C ILE A 95 2.12 -6.73 -17.76
N ASP A 96 3.21 -7.44 -17.67
CA ASP A 96 4.53 -7.06 -18.17
C ASP A 96 4.67 -7.08 -19.69
N PHE A 97 3.72 -7.72 -20.40
CA PHE A 97 3.63 -7.74 -21.86
C PHE A 97 2.76 -6.63 -22.47
N LEU A 98 2.26 -5.70 -21.65
CA LEU A 98 1.62 -4.46 -22.09
C LEU A 98 2.61 -3.29 -22.09
N THR A 99 2.30 -2.22 -22.82
CA THR A 99 2.91 -0.92 -22.62
C THR A 99 2.32 -0.25 -21.37
N PRO A 100 2.97 0.75 -20.77
CA PRO A 100 2.39 1.48 -19.62
C PRO A 100 1.02 2.07 -19.93
N GLU A 101 0.84 2.66 -21.11
CA GLU A 101 -0.44 3.25 -21.54
C GLU A 101 -1.55 2.20 -21.62
N GLU A 102 -1.27 1.05 -22.23
CA GLU A 102 -2.23 -0.07 -22.32
C GLU A 102 -2.58 -0.61 -20.93
N TYR A 103 -1.58 -0.73 -20.05
CA TYR A 103 -1.77 -1.20 -18.68
C TYR A 103 -2.63 -0.23 -17.86
N PHE A 104 -2.33 1.07 -17.89
CA PHE A 104 -3.12 2.06 -17.17
C PHE A 104 -4.57 2.13 -17.67
N ARG A 105 -4.80 2.09 -18.99
CA ARG A 105 -6.15 2.05 -19.56
C ARG A 105 -6.88 0.76 -19.22
N PHE A 106 -6.18 -0.37 -19.15
CA PHE A 106 -6.76 -1.63 -18.66
C PHE A 106 -7.25 -1.47 -17.23
N ILE A 107 -6.42 -0.95 -16.31
CA ILE A 107 -6.80 -0.70 -14.92
C ILE A 107 -7.98 0.30 -14.83
N GLY A 108 -7.93 1.39 -15.59
CA GLY A 108 -9.03 2.36 -15.65
C GLY A 108 -10.34 1.72 -16.10
N LYS A 109 -10.30 0.93 -17.17
CA LYS A 109 -11.48 0.21 -17.69
C LYS A 109 -12.09 -0.76 -16.69
N VAL A 110 -11.25 -1.53 -15.95
CA VAL A 110 -11.73 -2.44 -14.89
C VAL A 110 -12.45 -1.66 -13.78
N ASN A 111 -12.03 -0.43 -13.52
CA ASN A 111 -12.65 0.48 -12.54
C ASN A 111 -13.80 1.33 -13.14
N GLY A 112 -14.23 1.08 -14.37
CA GLY A 112 -15.35 1.78 -15.00
C GLY A 112 -15.03 3.16 -15.52
N LEU A 113 -13.73 3.52 -15.67
CA LEU A 113 -13.30 4.80 -16.19
C LEU A 113 -13.21 4.77 -17.72
N SER A 114 -13.47 5.91 -18.36
CA SER A 114 -13.14 6.13 -19.76
C SER A 114 -11.62 6.23 -19.97
N GLU A 115 -11.16 6.06 -21.20
CA GLU A 115 -9.74 6.23 -21.54
C GLU A 115 -9.27 7.66 -21.22
N LYS A 116 -10.08 8.66 -21.52
CA LYS A 116 -9.75 10.05 -21.23
C LYS A 116 -9.59 10.32 -19.74
N GLU A 117 -10.54 9.85 -18.92
CA GLU A 117 -10.45 9.98 -17.45
C GLU A 117 -9.21 9.28 -16.91
N THR A 118 -8.88 8.11 -17.45
CA THR A 118 -7.68 7.38 -17.06
C THR A 118 -6.42 8.15 -17.45
N ASP A 119 -6.33 8.63 -18.69
CA ASP A 119 -5.19 9.40 -19.17
C ASP A 119 -5.00 10.70 -18.34
N ASP A 120 -6.09 11.42 -18.03
CA ASP A 120 -6.07 12.63 -17.21
C ASP A 120 -5.54 12.31 -15.78
N ARG A 121 -5.96 11.19 -15.17
CA ARG A 121 -5.48 10.77 -13.85
C ARG A 121 -4.00 10.35 -13.86
N VAL A 122 -3.57 9.66 -14.91
CA VAL A 122 -2.16 9.27 -15.08
C VAL A 122 -1.27 10.48 -15.30
N MET A 123 -1.74 11.49 -16.06
CA MET A 123 -0.98 12.72 -16.30
C MET A 123 -0.75 13.56 -15.02
N ALA A 124 -1.55 13.39 -13.98
CA ALA A 124 -1.28 13.99 -12.68
C ALA A 124 0.08 13.53 -12.08
N PHE A 125 0.61 12.41 -12.54
CA PHE A 125 1.91 11.86 -12.14
C PHE A 125 3.05 12.18 -13.11
N GLU A 126 2.89 13.12 -14.05
CA GLU A 126 3.90 13.44 -15.07
C GLU A 126 5.26 13.76 -14.45
N HIS A 127 5.28 14.55 -13.38
CA HIS A 127 6.51 14.89 -12.67
C HIS A 127 7.20 13.66 -12.06
N PHE A 128 6.43 12.72 -11.50
CA PHE A 128 6.95 11.46 -10.95
C PHE A 128 7.47 10.52 -12.04
N MET A 129 6.85 10.52 -13.21
CA MET A 129 7.27 9.75 -14.38
C MET A 129 8.54 10.30 -15.03
N ASN A 130 8.81 11.59 -14.88
CA ASN A 130 10.01 12.27 -15.41
C ASN A 130 10.26 12.05 -16.91
N GLY A 131 9.21 11.90 -17.73
CA GLY A 131 9.32 11.63 -19.17
C GLY A 131 9.87 10.24 -19.53
N GLU A 132 10.06 9.35 -18.56
CA GLU A 132 10.71 8.04 -18.77
C GLU A 132 9.73 6.89 -19.00
N ILE A 133 8.42 7.10 -18.83
CA ILE A 133 7.40 6.03 -18.84
C ILE A 133 6.50 6.15 -20.08
N LEU A 134 5.76 7.23 -20.21
CA LEU A 134 4.83 7.42 -21.33
C LEU A 134 5.56 7.74 -22.64
N GLY A 135 5.00 7.30 -23.76
CA GLY A 135 5.53 7.55 -25.12
C GLY A 135 6.76 6.72 -25.49
N GLN A 136 7.27 5.84 -24.61
CA GLN A 136 8.49 5.06 -24.86
C GLN A 136 8.30 3.90 -25.83
N LYS A 137 7.06 3.54 -26.17
CA LYS A 137 6.70 2.45 -27.12
C LYS A 137 7.38 1.11 -26.82
N LYS A 138 7.57 0.79 -25.54
CA LYS A 138 8.15 -0.46 -25.06
C LYS A 138 7.26 -1.13 -24.02
N LEU A 139 7.38 -2.45 -23.90
CA LEU A 139 6.63 -3.25 -22.94
C LEU A 139 7.16 -3.04 -21.52
N ILE A 140 6.30 -3.16 -20.51
CA ILE A 140 6.64 -2.97 -19.09
C ILE A 140 7.84 -3.82 -18.69
N ARG A 141 7.95 -5.07 -19.16
CA ARG A 141 9.10 -5.95 -18.86
C ARG A 141 10.46 -5.36 -19.25
N ASN A 142 10.49 -4.43 -20.19
CA ASN A 142 11.72 -3.81 -20.71
C ASN A 142 12.10 -2.51 -19.99
N PHE A 143 11.35 -2.10 -18.97
CA PHE A 143 11.68 -0.96 -18.14
C PHE A 143 12.65 -1.34 -17.00
N SER A 144 13.35 -0.35 -16.47
CA SER A 144 14.16 -0.52 -15.25
C SER A 144 13.26 -0.88 -14.06
N ALA A 145 13.84 -1.46 -13.00
CA ALA A 145 13.10 -1.77 -11.78
C ALA A 145 12.44 -0.50 -11.19
N GLY A 146 13.13 0.64 -11.19
CA GLY A 146 12.58 1.92 -10.72
C GLY A 146 11.37 2.39 -11.53
N ASN A 147 11.41 2.26 -12.87
CA ASN A 147 10.27 2.64 -13.70
C ASN A 147 9.10 1.65 -13.58
N LYS A 148 9.35 0.36 -13.41
CA LYS A 148 8.32 -0.63 -13.07
C LYS A 148 7.66 -0.30 -11.73
N GLN A 149 8.46 0.09 -10.74
CA GLN A 149 7.98 0.55 -9.44
C GLN A 149 7.04 1.75 -9.59
N LYS A 150 7.46 2.77 -10.36
CA LYS A 150 6.62 3.95 -10.65
C LYS A 150 5.31 3.54 -11.35
N ILE A 151 5.36 2.66 -12.35
CA ILE A 151 4.17 2.18 -13.07
C ILE A 151 3.20 1.49 -12.09
N GLY A 152 3.71 0.60 -11.23
CA GLY A 152 2.90 -0.09 -10.23
C GLY A 152 2.25 0.87 -9.22
N ILE A 153 3.03 1.81 -8.69
CA ILE A 153 2.53 2.82 -7.76
C ILE A 153 1.43 3.66 -8.44
N ILE A 154 1.67 4.20 -9.64
CA ILE A 154 0.67 5.01 -10.36
C ILE A 154 -0.62 4.22 -10.58
N SER A 155 -0.51 2.94 -10.95
CA SER A 155 -1.68 2.09 -11.19
C SER A 155 -2.58 1.94 -9.96
N ALA A 156 -2.00 1.96 -8.75
CA ALA A 156 -2.73 1.89 -7.49
C ALA A 156 -3.55 3.15 -7.18
N PHE A 157 -3.27 4.28 -7.81
CA PHE A 157 -4.01 5.53 -7.63
C PHE A 157 -5.16 5.72 -8.64
N ILE A 158 -5.20 4.96 -9.73
CA ILE A 158 -6.10 5.22 -10.87
C ILE A 158 -7.59 5.27 -10.46
N ASN A 159 -8.02 4.43 -9.53
CA ASN A 159 -9.42 4.42 -9.06
C ASN A 159 -9.74 5.45 -7.97
N HIS A 160 -8.82 6.35 -7.61
CA HIS A 160 -8.95 7.27 -6.47
C HIS A 160 -9.34 6.53 -5.18
N PRO A 161 -8.49 5.62 -4.68
CA PRO A 161 -8.82 4.72 -3.60
C PRO A 161 -9.03 5.46 -2.27
N GLN A 162 -9.95 4.95 -1.43
CA GLN A 162 -10.07 5.34 -0.03
C GLN A 162 -9.05 4.60 0.85
N LEU A 163 -8.57 3.43 0.38
CA LEU A 163 -7.49 2.66 0.97
C LEU A 163 -6.38 2.47 -0.07
N LEU A 164 -5.19 2.93 0.25
CA LEU A 164 -4.00 2.71 -0.56
C LEU A 164 -3.02 1.83 0.22
N ILE A 165 -2.59 0.70 -0.37
CA ILE A 165 -1.60 -0.21 0.23
C ILE A 165 -0.38 -0.31 -0.68
N LEU A 166 0.78 0.08 -0.17
CA LEU A 166 2.04 0.07 -0.92
C LEU A 166 3.09 -0.74 -0.14
N ASP A 167 3.56 -1.83 -0.73
CA ASP A 167 4.63 -2.65 -0.13
C ASP A 167 5.99 -2.18 -0.64
N GLU A 168 6.84 -1.71 0.29
CA GLU A 168 8.20 -1.21 0.00
C GLU A 168 8.26 -0.19 -1.16
N PRO A 169 7.41 0.87 -1.20
CA PRO A 169 7.24 1.70 -2.39
C PRO A 169 8.48 2.54 -2.75
N PHE A 170 9.38 2.79 -1.80
CA PHE A 170 10.59 3.57 -2.02
C PHE A 170 11.76 2.77 -2.60
N ASN A 171 11.65 1.44 -2.67
CA ASN A 171 12.67 0.59 -3.26
C ASN A 171 12.83 0.89 -4.75
N PHE A 172 14.07 0.79 -5.22
CA PHE A 172 14.47 1.01 -6.62
C PHE A 172 14.28 2.45 -7.15
N LEU A 173 13.73 3.37 -6.35
CA LEU A 173 13.58 4.78 -6.70
C LEU A 173 14.87 5.56 -6.36
N ASP A 174 15.23 6.47 -7.25
CA ASP A 174 16.27 7.46 -6.96
C ASP A 174 15.79 8.47 -5.89
N PRO A 175 16.72 9.19 -5.21
CA PRO A 175 16.34 10.10 -4.14
C PRO A 175 15.32 11.18 -4.54
N THR A 176 15.39 11.67 -5.79
CA THR A 176 14.43 12.67 -6.29
C THR A 176 13.03 12.06 -6.40
N SER A 177 12.93 10.87 -7.00
CA SER A 177 11.67 10.12 -7.12
C SER A 177 11.08 9.74 -5.76
N GLN A 178 11.93 9.39 -4.78
CA GLN A 178 11.49 9.12 -3.41
C GLN A 178 10.86 10.36 -2.77
N ASN A 179 11.47 11.53 -2.90
CA ASN A 179 10.92 12.79 -2.38
C ASN A 179 9.61 13.17 -3.07
N ILE A 180 9.51 13.01 -4.39
CA ILE A 180 8.27 13.26 -5.12
C ILE A 180 7.16 12.32 -4.62
N LEU A 181 7.46 11.03 -4.43
CA LEU A 181 6.48 10.07 -3.91
C LEU A 181 5.99 10.43 -2.51
N LYS A 182 6.87 10.89 -1.61
CA LYS A 182 6.48 11.38 -0.28
C LYS A 182 5.41 12.47 -0.40
N HIS A 183 5.68 13.51 -1.19
CA HIS A 183 4.71 14.60 -1.39
C HIS A 183 3.40 14.11 -2.01
N ILE A 184 3.45 13.21 -2.99
CA ILE A 184 2.24 12.62 -3.58
C ILE A 184 1.38 11.94 -2.51
N LEU A 185 2.00 11.17 -1.61
CA LEU A 185 1.29 10.44 -0.56
C LEU A 185 0.70 11.39 0.49
N GLU A 186 1.47 12.38 0.93
CA GLU A 186 1.04 13.42 1.88
C GLU A 186 -0.13 14.25 1.32
N ASP A 187 0.00 14.74 0.09
CA ASP A 187 -1.03 15.51 -0.58
C ASP A 187 -2.29 14.67 -0.79
N TYR A 188 -2.14 13.42 -1.21
CA TYR A 188 -3.27 12.53 -1.41
C TYR A 188 -4.03 12.24 -0.12
N ASN A 189 -3.33 11.92 0.97
CA ASN A 189 -3.93 11.72 2.28
C ASN A 189 -4.67 12.99 2.76
N THR A 190 -4.00 14.15 2.66
CA THR A 190 -4.56 15.43 3.11
C THR A 190 -5.81 15.85 2.32
N GLN A 191 -5.81 15.66 0.99
CA GLN A 191 -6.88 16.11 0.12
C GLN A 191 -8.09 15.18 0.11
N SER A 192 -7.86 13.85 0.22
CA SER A 192 -8.91 12.83 0.10
C SER A 192 -9.30 12.18 1.42
N ASN A 193 -8.56 12.42 2.50
CA ASN A 193 -8.64 11.66 3.76
C ASN A 193 -8.53 10.14 3.56
N ALA A 194 -7.79 9.71 2.52
CA ALA A 194 -7.57 8.30 2.26
C ALA A 194 -6.69 7.68 3.34
N THR A 195 -7.02 6.45 3.74
CA THR A 195 -6.16 5.64 4.59
C THR A 195 -5.04 5.08 3.75
N ILE A 196 -3.78 5.31 4.15
CA ILE A 196 -2.59 4.87 3.41
C ILE A 196 -1.75 3.94 4.29
N LEU A 197 -1.45 2.76 3.79
CA LEU A 197 -0.56 1.79 4.43
C LEU A 197 0.70 1.63 3.60
N ILE A 198 1.84 1.82 4.24
CA ILE A 198 3.15 1.71 3.60
C ILE A 198 4.00 0.76 4.41
N SER A 199 4.56 -0.28 3.79
CA SER A 199 5.58 -1.07 4.44
C SER A 199 6.98 -0.53 4.14
N SER A 200 7.90 -0.68 5.09
CA SER A 200 9.32 -0.48 4.85
C SER A 200 10.19 -1.28 5.80
N HIS A 201 11.38 -1.67 5.33
CA HIS A 201 12.47 -2.10 6.17
C HIS A 201 13.46 -0.94 6.47
N ASN A 202 13.32 0.20 5.78
CA ASN A 202 14.07 1.43 6.02
C ASN A 202 13.17 2.45 6.73
N LEU A 203 13.56 2.83 7.94
CA LEU A 203 12.77 3.72 8.79
C LEU A 203 12.63 5.13 8.20
N THR A 204 13.70 5.68 7.64
CA THR A 204 13.83 7.10 7.30
C THR A 204 12.65 7.62 6.46
N HIS A 205 12.30 6.91 5.37
CA HIS A 205 11.25 7.40 4.48
C HIS A 205 9.84 7.19 5.03
N THR A 206 9.63 6.07 5.74
CA THR A 206 8.30 5.70 6.24
C THR A 206 7.94 6.49 7.48
N VAL A 207 8.90 6.70 8.38
CA VAL A 207 8.68 7.48 9.61
C VAL A 207 8.41 8.94 9.27
N ASP A 208 9.12 9.51 8.30
CA ASP A 208 8.95 10.92 7.90
C ASP A 208 7.50 11.28 7.53
N ILE A 209 6.78 10.39 6.85
CA ILE A 209 5.45 10.68 6.31
C ILE A 209 4.31 10.03 7.08
N SER A 210 4.60 9.05 7.96
CA SER A 210 3.56 8.30 8.66
C SER A 210 3.06 9.03 9.90
N SER A 211 1.76 9.21 10.05
CA SER A 211 1.14 9.71 11.26
C SER A 211 1.08 8.67 12.39
N ARG A 212 1.23 7.39 12.03
CA ARG A 212 1.20 6.24 12.93
C ARG A 212 2.11 5.15 12.42
N ILE A 213 2.80 4.45 13.32
CA ILE A 213 3.78 3.43 12.98
C ILE A 213 3.48 2.16 13.75
N ALA A 214 3.31 1.05 13.02
CA ALA A 214 3.20 -0.28 13.59
C ALA A 214 4.51 -1.04 13.35
N LEU A 215 5.15 -1.50 14.41
CA LEU A 215 6.36 -2.31 14.36
C LEU A 215 5.97 -3.79 14.36
N LEU A 216 6.27 -4.47 13.25
CA LEU A 216 6.00 -5.89 13.07
C LEU A 216 7.29 -6.70 13.27
N GLU A 217 7.25 -7.66 14.19
CA GLU A 217 8.31 -8.62 14.40
C GLU A 217 7.75 -10.04 14.45
N ARG A 218 8.29 -10.94 13.62
CA ARG A 218 7.89 -12.36 13.56
C ARG A 218 6.38 -12.59 13.48
N GLY A 219 5.71 -11.74 12.71
CA GLY A 219 4.27 -11.81 12.47
C GLY A 219 3.39 -11.13 13.52
N VAL A 220 3.98 -10.54 14.56
CA VAL A 220 3.26 -9.88 15.66
C VAL A 220 3.52 -8.39 15.62
N ILE A 221 2.49 -7.56 15.80
CA ILE A 221 2.64 -6.13 16.03
C ILE A 221 3.07 -5.94 17.48
N ILE A 222 4.35 -5.59 17.68
CA ILE A 222 4.94 -5.44 19.01
C ILE A 222 4.88 -4.00 19.54
N LYS A 223 4.71 -3.02 18.64
CA LYS A 223 4.50 -1.61 18.97
C LYS A 223 3.54 -0.98 17.99
N ASP A 224 2.78 -0.02 18.49
CA ASP A 224 1.82 0.79 17.76
C ASP A 224 1.93 2.22 18.30
N LEU A 225 2.54 3.11 17.52
CA LEU A 225 3.00 4.42 17.96
C LEU A 225 2.36 5.51 17.09
N TYR A 226 1.76 6.51 17.75
CA TYR A 226 1.45 7.77 17.07
C TYR A 226 2.74 8.55 16.83
N ASN A 227 2.90 9.09 15.63
CA ASN A 227 4.12 9.77 15.20
C ASN A 227 3.88 11.26 14.92
N SER A 228 3.45 11.99 15.93
CA SER A 228 3.30 13.45 15.84
C SER A 228 4.68 14.12 16.01
N ASN A 229 5.08 14.89 14.99
CA ASN A 229 6.38 15.58 14.99
C ASN A 229 7.58 14.64 15.21
N HIS A 230 7.60 13.48 14.54
CA HIS A 230 8.65 12.47 14.63
C HIS A 230 8.87 11.92 16.06
N SER A 231 7.80 11.87 16.86
CA SER A 231 7.89 11.38 18.25
C SER A 231 8.27 9.91 18.37
N ALA A 232 8.08 9.11 17.31
CA ALA A 232 8.42 7.69 17.28
C ALA A 232 9.88 7.39 16.91
N ASP A 233 10.63 8.38 16.37
CA ASP A 233 12.00 8.18 15.83
C ASP A 233 12.92 7.51 16.84
N LYS A 234 13.03 8.11 18.03
CA LYS A 234 13.95 7.61 19.06
C LYS A 234 13.61 6.20 19.52
N GLU A 235 12.33 5.88 19.68
CA GLU A 235 11.89 4.56 20.15
C GLU A 235 12.16 3.47 19.10
N LEU A 236 12.04 3.82 17.83
CA LEU A 236 12.33 2.93 16.71
C LEU A 236 13.84 2.77 16.51
N GLU A 237 14.62 3.85 16.56
CA GLU A 237 16.07 3.78 16.50
C GLU A 237 16.66 2.91 17.62
N ASP A 238 16.21 3.11 18.86
CA ASP A 238 16.62 2.29 20.00
C ASP A 238 16.31 0.80 19.77
N TYR A 239 15.14 0.48 19.22
CA TYR A 239 14.77 -0.91 18.90
C TYR A 239 15.69 -1.52 17.84
N PHE A 240 15.96 -0.82 16.74
CA PHE A 240 16.77 -1.35 15.65
C PHE A 240 18.25 -1.40 16.00
N ASN A 241 18.75 -0.48 16.81
CA ASN A 241 20.14 -0.49 17.30
C ASN A 241 20.41 -1.63 18.30
N LEU A 242 19.40 -2.07 19.07
CA LEU A 242 19.52 -3.16 20.03
C LEU A 242 19.37 -4.55 19.39
N ASN A 243 18.71 -4.66 18.23
CA ASN A 243 18.33 -5.91 17.59
C ASN A 243 18.90 -6.08 16.16
N GLY A 244 19.83 -5.19 15.74
CA GLY A 244 20.53 -5.19 14.44
C GLY A 244 21.86 -5.91 14.45
#